data_b975072630654412df26c9b5c1f0a35c
#
_entry.id   b975072630654412df26c9b5c1f0a35c
#
_cell.length_a   1.000
_cell.length_b   1.000
_cell.length_c   1.000
_cell.angle_alpha   90.00
_cell.angle_beta   90.00
_cell.angle_gamma   90.00
#
_symmetry.space_group_name_H-M   'P 1'
#
loop_
_entity.id
_entity.type
_entity.pdbx_description
1 polymer ?
#
loop_
_entity_poly.entity_id
_entity_poly.type
_entity_poly.pdbx_seq_one_letter_code
_entity_poly.pdbx_strand_id
1 'polypeptide(L)'
;MTKRSSLAAIGEPVVRKEDAELITGQGRFSDDVNVPGQAYAVMVRSPHAHARIRGIDVVAAMAVPGVIAVLTGADAIEDGLKPIPHRPILGPPDITLGKRDASDKFLSPHRVLPNDKARFAGEAVTMVVADSLAAAKDAAERVAVDFEPLPAITDTSKAVAPDAPLVWDEARSNVCVDAEAGDAAATARAFERAAHIVKLQTWVQRVTGVPLEPRAAVGSHDPATGRTTLYAGSGGVVRQKRELASVLDVPMDRIRVISGDVGGNFGTRNAFYPEFALVAWASRRVGRPVKWTCERHEAFLSDYQGRDLFVEAELALDADGRFLALRGSNISNVGAHTVSFVPLTKGVSVMSSVYRIPAASVRARAVTSNTPPTNPYRSAGRAEVMFVIERLIDLAATTHGFDRLELRRRNLKIGRAHV
;
A
#
# COMPACT_ATOMS: atom_id res chain seq x y z
N MET A 1 40.18 24.71 -29.10
CA MET A 1 38.94 23.92 -28.97
C MET A 1 39.24 22.67 -28.18
N THR A 2 39.01 22.72 -26.86
CA THR A 2 39.25 21.57 -25.97
C THR A 2 38.11 20.55 -26.17
N LYS A 3 38.46 19.31 -26.55
CA LYS A 3 37.51 18.20 -26.63
C LYS A 3 36.85 18.02 -25.24
N ARG A 4 35.57 18.38 -25.10
CA ARG A 4 34.78 17.99 -23.95
C ARG A 4 34.80 16.46 -23.87
N SER A 5 35.27 15.93 -22.76
CA SER A 5 35.30 14.49 -22.51
C SER A 5 33.89 13.92 -22.49
N SER A 6 33.72 12.65 -22.87
CA SER A 6 32.44 11.91 -22.87
C SER A 6 31.79 11.74 -21.48
N LEU A 7 32.41 12.26 -20.44
CA LEU A 7 31.89 12.29 -19.05
C LEU A 7 31.26 13.65 -18.69
N ALA A 8 31.00 14.51 -19.66
CA ALA A 8 30.55 15.89 -19.47
C ALA A 8 29.19 16.09 -18.83
N ALA A 9 28.45 15.03 -18.48
CA ALA A 9 27.15 15.14 -17.80
C ALA A 9 27.22 14.92 -16.27
N ILE A 10 28.38 14.44 -15.76
CA ILE A 10 28.52 14.21 -14.32
C ILE A 10 28.80 15.54 -13.61
N GLY A 11 27.90 15.92 -12.69
CA GLY A 11 27.98 17.19 -11.98
C GLY A 11 27.38 18.39 -12.70
N GLU A 12 26.87 18.23 -13.93
CA GLU A 12 26.18 19.29 -14.68
C GLU A 12 24.68 19.27 -14.41
N PRO A 13 24.04 20.44 -14.27
CA PRO A 13 22.58 20.53 -14.12
C PRO A 13 21.90 20.23 -15.46
N VAL A 14 21.55 18.97 -15.67
CA VAL A 14 20.83 18.53 -16.88
C VAL A 14 19.35 18.81 -16.70
N VAL A 15 18.78 19.61 -17.58
CA VAL A 15 17.34 19.88 -17.64
C VAL A 15 16.60 18.63 -18.13
N ARG A 16 15.52 18.25 -17.46
CA ARG A 16 14.67 17.13 -17.91
C ARG A 16 13.92 17.53 -19.19
N LYS A 17 13.67 16.58 -20.06
CA LYS A 17 12.95 16.83 -21.33
C LYS A 17 11.53 17.33 -21.09
N GLU A 18 10.89 16.85 -20.04
CA GLU A 18 9.51 17.14 -19.66
C GLU A 18 9.35 18.53 -19.02
N ASP A 19 10.43 19.17 -18.53
CA ASP A 19 10.34 20.41 -17.78
C ASP A 19 9.67 21.53 -18.59
N ALA A 20 9.99 21.65 -19.89
CA ALA A 20 9.41 22.69 -20.75
C ALA A 20 7.89 22.61 -20.87
N GLU A 21 7.34 21.39 -20.98
CA GLU A 21 5.90 21.16 -21.07
C GLU A 21 5.24 21.37 -19.71
N LEU A 22 5.85 20.83 -18.63
CA LEU A 22 5.27 20.90 -17.29
C LEU A 22 5.19 22.33 -16.74
N ILE A 23 6.25 23.14 -16.92
CA ILE A 23 6.28 24.53 -16.42
C ILE A 23 5.43 25.51 -17.24
N THR A 24 5.03 25.13 -18.44
CA THR A 24 4.16 25.94 -19.32
C THR A 24 2.70 25.51 -19.31
N GLY A 25 2.32 24.57 -18.41
CA GLY A 25 0.95 24.08 -18.26
C GLY A 25 0.48 23.16 -19.39
N GLN A 26 1.42 22.56 -20.15
CA GLN A 26 1.14 21.61 -21.22
C GLN A 26 1.19 20.13 -20.75
N GLY A 27 1.52 19.90 -19.49
CA GLY A 27 1.48 18.58 -18.88
C GLY A 27 0.08 17.98 -18.95
N ARG A 28 -0.01 16.65 -19.12
CA ARG A 28 -1.28 15.91 -19.23
C ARG A 28 -1.37 14.84 -18.15
N PHE A 29 -2.11 15.18 -17.11
CA PHE A 29 -2.37 14.31 -15.98
C PHE A 29 -3.62 13.46 -16.20
N SER A 30 -3.90 12.51 -15.31
CA SER A 30 -5.02 11.59 -15.48
C SER A 30 -6.37 12.26 -15.55
N ASP A 31 -6.58 13.36 -14.81
CA ASP A 31 -7.85 14.10 -14.82
C ASP A 31 -8.03 15.00 -16.06
N ASP A 32 -6.95 15.29 -16.80
CA ASP A 32 -7.03 16.03 -18.07
C ASP A 32 -7.55 15.15 -19.21
N VAL A 33 -7.58 13.83 -19.02
CA VAL A 33 -8.08 12.90 -20.04
C VAL A 33 -9.61 12.96 -20.08
N ASN A 34 -10.14 13.33 -21.25
CA ASN A 34 -11.56 13.31 -21.55
C ASN A 34 -11.80 12.54 -22.85
N VAL A 35 -12.80 11.66 -22.84
CA VAL A 35 -13.18 10.85 -23.99
C VAL A 35 -14.59 11.26 -24.45
N PRO A 36 -14.84 11.51 -25.73
CA PRO A 36 -16.16 11.90 -26.23
C PRO A 36 -17.26 10.96 -25.74
N GLY A 37 -18.38 11.53 -25.29
CA GLY A 37 -19.54 10.76 -24.82
C GLY A 37 -19.35 10.11 -23.44
N GLN A 38 -18.30 10.46 -22.67
CA GLN A 38 -18.06 9.90 -21.36
C GLN A 38 -19.18 10.18 -20.36
N ALA A 39 -19.42 9.23 -19.48
CA ALA A 39 -20.18 9.34 -18.26
C ALA A 39 -19.23 9.57 -17.06
N TYR A 40 -19.77 9.96 -15.91
CA TYR A 40 -19.03 10.27 -14.69
C TYR A 40 -19.42 9.31 -13.58
N ALA A 41 -18.43 8.85 -12.84
CA ALA A 41 -18.63 7.96 -11.70
C ALA A 41 -18.30 8.64 -10.38
N VAL A 42 -19.07 8.31 -9.33
CA VAL A 42 -18.83 8.68 -7.93
C VAL A 42 -18.92 7.41 -7.08
N MET A 43 -17.99 7.25 -6.14
CA MET A 43 -17.96 6.12 -5.22
C MET A 43 -18.73 6.47 -3.94
N VAL A 44 -19.67 5.62 -3.54
CA VAL A 44 -20.26 5.64 -2.20
C VAL A 44 -19.36 4.85 -1.29
N ARG A 45 -18.88 5.47 -0.21
CA ARG A 45 -17.88 4.88 0.69
C ARG A 45 -18.43 4.61 2.07
N SER A 46 -17.94 3.53 2.68
CA SER A 46 -18.30 3.19 4.06
C SER A 46 -17.79 4.24 5.04
N PRO A 47 -18.63 4.75 5.95
CA PRO A 47 -18.19 5.57 7.08
C PRO A 47 -17.66 4.71 8.25
N HIS A 48 -17.87 3.38 8.21
CA HIS A 48 -17.51 2.46 9.28
C HIS A 48 -16.18 1.79 9.02
N ALA A 49 -15.40 1.63 10.07
CA ALA A 49 -14.15 0.87 10.04
C ALA A 49 -14.40 -0.64 9.84
N HIS A 50 -15.52 -1.17 10.35
CA HIS A 50 -15.96 -2.53 10.14
C HIS A 50 -17.49 -2.58 10.26
N ALA A 51 -18.15 -3.02 9.22
CA ALA A 51 -19.60 -3.17 9.23
C ALA A 51 -20.07 -4.23 8.24
N ARG A 52 -21.08 -4.97 8.60
CA ARG A 52 -21.83 -5.82 7.67
C ARG A 52 -22.71 -4.94 6.77
N ILE A 53 -22.75 -5.24 5.49
CA ILE A 53 -23.68 -4.64 4.52
C ILE A 53 -24.92 -5.54 4.48
N ARG A 54 -26.02 -5.08 5.09
CA ARG A 54 -27.28 -5.83 5.12
C ARG A 54 -28.09 -5.62 3.84
N GLY A 55 -27.94 -4.45 3.21
CA GLY A 55 -28.62 -4.10 1.97
C GLY A 55 -28.15 -2.76 1.44
N ILE A 56 -28.37 -2.54 0.15
CA ILE A 56 -28.11 -1.28 -0.53
C ILE A 56 -29.37 -0.92 -1.32
N ASP A 57 -30.07 0.12 -0.89
CA ASP A 57 -31.22 0.67 -1.62
C ASP A 57 -30.74 1.74 -2.60
N VAL A 58 -30.97 1.49 -3.88
CA VAL A 58 -30.57 2.35 -4.98
C VAL A 58 -31.73 3.07 -5.66
N VAL A 59 -32.98 2.83 -5.22
CA VAL A 59 -34.20 3.31 -5.89
C VAL A 59 -34.22 4.84 -5.99
N ALA A 60 -33.97 5.54 -4.88
CA ALA A 60 -33.91 7.00 -4.86
C ALA A 60 -32.77 7.58 -5.69
N ALA A 61 -31.63 6.90 -5.73
CA ALA A 61 -30.48 7.30 -6.53
C ALA A 61 -30.75 7.12 -8.03
N MET A 62 -31.36 6.02 -8.43
CA MET A 62 -31.75 5.74 -9.82
C MET A 62 -32.81 6.72 -10.35
N ALA A 63 -33.62 7.34 -9.47
CA ALA A 63 -34.61 8.33 -9.83
C ALA A 63 -34.04 9.73 -10.14
N VAL A 64 -32.75 9.98 -9.85
CA VAL A 64 -32.10 11.25 -10.15
C VAL A 64 -31.92 11.39 -11.68
N PRO A 65 -32.37 12.50 -12.28
CA PRO A 65 -32.22 12.72 -13.73
C PRO A 65 -30.74 12.65 -14.16
N GLY A 66 -30.49 11.92 -15.23
CA GLY A 66 -29.12 11.74 -15.77
C GLY A 66 -28.34 10.56 -15.14
N VAL A 67 -28.88 9.87 -14.15
CA VAL A 67 -28.27 8.62 -13.65
C VAL A 67 -28.44 7.51 -14.67
N ILE A 68 -27.35 6.81 -14.96
CA ILE A 68 -27.28 5.72 -15.94
C ILE A 68 -27.30 4.37 -15.22
N ALA A 69 -26.54 4.26 -14.13
CA ALA A 69 -26.46 3.03 -13.34
C ALA A 69 -25.99 3.32 -11.90
N VAL A 70 -26.43 2.45 -10.98
CA VAL A 70 -25.86 2.34 -9.63
C VAL A 70 -25.40 0.90 -9.48
N LEU A 71 -24.09 0.70 -9.34
CA LEU A 71 -23.45 -0.60 -9.41
C LEU A 71 -22.93 -1.03 -8.03
N THR A 72 -23.23 -2.25 -7.65
CA THR A 72 -22.96 -2.83 -6.33
C THR A 72 -21.98 -4.00 -6.38
N GLY A 73 -21.58 -4.52 -5.23
CA GLY A 73 -20.78 -5.74 -5.14
C GLY A 73 -21.50 -6.98 -5.68
N ALA A 74 -22.84 -7.02 -5.60
CA ALA A 74 -23.66 -8.09 -6.17
C ALA A 74 -23.56 -8.09 -7.71
N ASP A 75 -23.68 -6.91 -8.34
CA ASP A 75 -23.54 -6.76 -9.80
C ASP A 75 -22.13 -7.18 -10.26
N ALA A 76 -21.09 -6.82 -9.49
CA ALA A 76 -19.71 -7.20 -9.81
C ALA A 76 -19.51 -8.73 -9.78
N ILE A 77 -20.17 -9.43 -8.84
CA ILE A 77 -20.13 -10.89 -8.75
C ILE A 77 -20.92 -11.52 -9.91
N GLU A 78 -22.11 -11.01 -10.22
CA GLU A 78 -22.94 -11.47 -11.32
C GLU A 78 -22.22 -11.37 -12.66
N ASP A 79 -21.51 -10.25 -12.89
CA ASP A 79 -20.68 -10.04 -14.08
C ASP A 79 -19.33 -10.81 -14.06
N GLY A 80 -19.08 -11.61 -13.02
CA GLY A 80 -17.95 -12.51 -12.92
C GLY A 80 -16.61 -11.85 -12.58
N LEU A 81 -16.61 -10.62 -12.05
CA LEU A 81 -15.37 -9.92 -11.67
C LEU A 81 -14.61 -10.70 -10.60
N LYS A 82 -13.31 -10.84 -10.79
CA LYS A 82 -12.42 -11.51 -9.85
C LYS A 82 -11.81 -10.53 -8.85
N PRO A 83 -11.44 -10.98 -7.64
CA PRO A 83 -10.65 -10.16 -6.73
C PRO A 83 -9.34 -9.69 -7.36
N ILE A 84 -8.87 -8.51 -6.96
CA ILE A 84 -7.58 -7.97 -7.39
C ILE A 84 -6.47 -8.88 -6.83
N PRO A 85 -5.61 -9.46 -7.67
CA PRO A 85 -4.63 -10.45 -7.21
C PRO A 85 -3.49 -9.84 -6.38
N HIS A 86 -3.16 -8.57 -6.52
CA HIS A 86 -2.07 -7.82 -5.91
C HIS A 86 -0.69 -8.50 -5.94
N ARG A 87 -0.61 -9.81 -5.80
CA ARG A 87 0.61 -10.63 -5.67
C ARG A 87 1.56 -10.08 -4.61
N PRO A 88 1.16 -10.04 -3.32
CA PRO A 88 1.89 -9.35 -2.26
C PRO A 88 3.30 -9.89 -2.00
N ILE A 89 3.61 -11.10 -2.51
CA ILE A 89 4.89 -11.82 -2.35
C ILE A 89 5.67 -11.81 -3.67
N LEU A 90 5.59 -10.75 -4.46
CA LEU A 90 6.36 -10.63 -5.71
C LEU A 90 7.83 -10.33 -5.45
N GLY A 91 8.68 -11.07 -6.14
CA GLY A 91 10.14 -11.01 -6.05
C GLY A 91 10.71 -11.93 -4.98
N PRO A 92 12.03 -12.18 -4.99
CA PRO A 92 12.67 -12.94 -3.93
C PRO A 92 12.59 -12.09 -2.65
N PRO A 93 11.85 -12.51 -1.64
CA PRO A 93 11.93 -11.88 -0.33
C PRO A 93 13.31 -12.16 0.25
N ASP A 94 13.90 -11.18 0.91
CA ASP A 94 15.14 -11.36 1.65
C ASP A 94 14.97 -12.29 2.86
N ILE A 95 13.72 -12.58 3.21
CA ILE A 95 13.32 -13.56 4.22
C ILE A 95 12.24 -14.48 3.66
N THR A 96 12.18 -15.70 4.15
CA THR A 96 11.09 -16.63 3.84
C THR A 96 9.84 -16.20 4.61
N LEU A 97 8.84 -15.70 3.89
CA LEU A 97 7.55 -15.35 4.47
C LEU A 97 6.73 -16.62 4.70
N GLY A 98 6.42 -16.90 5.95
CA GLY A 98 5.65 -18.07 6.36
C GLY A 98 4.91 -17.83 7.65
N LYS A 99 4.43 -18.90 8.26
CA LYS A 99 3.99 -18.93 9.65
C LYS A 99 4.85 -19.94 10.42
N ARG A 100 5.23 -19.59 11.64
CA ARG A 100 6.09 -20.43 12.51
C ARG A 100 5.42 -21.75 12.88
N ASP A 101 4.10 -21.78 12.90
CA ASP A 101 3.28 -22.99 13.11
C ASP A 101 3.06 -23.82 11.84
N ALA A 102 3.78 -23.49 10.75
CA ALA A 102 3.66 -24.11 9.43
C ALA A 102 2.25 -24.05 8.80
N SER A 103 1.32 -23.28 9.36
CA SER A 103 0.00 -23.10 8.76
C SER A 103 0.07 -22.22 7.52
N ASP A 104 -0.95 -22.33 6.65
CA ASP A 104 -1.05 -21.51 5.45
C ASP A 104 -1.21 -20.02 5.78
N LYS A 105 -0.57 -19.21 4.95
CA LYS A 105 -0.77 -17.76 4.98
C LYS A 105 -2.17 -17.42 4.50
N PHE A 106 -2.87 -16.60 5.26
CA PHE A 106 -4.11 -16.01 4.78
C PHE A 106 -3.79 -14.77 3.92
N LEU A 107 -4.18 -14.83 2.64
CA LEU A 107 -4.13 -13.70 1.73
C LEU A 107 -5.56 -13.25 1.46
N SER A 108 -5.92 -12.08 1.97
CA SER A 108 -7.28 -11.58 1.87
C SER A 108 -7.69 -11.30 0.41
N PRO A 109 -8.88 -11.74 -0.02
CA PRO A 109 -9.39 -11.36 -1.32
C PRO A 109 -9.73 -9.86 -1.32
N HIS A 110 -9.26 -9.12 -2.33
CA HIS A 110 -9.60 -7.71 -2.50
C HIS A 110 -10.61 -7.56 -3.64
N ARG A 111 -11.90 -7.63 -3.33
CA ARG A 111 -12.96 -7.38 -4.30
C ARG A 111 -13.00 -5.90 -4.68
N VAL A 112 -13.41 -5.59 -5.90
CA VAL A 112 -13.52 -4.18 -6.36
C VAL A 112 -14.63 -3.42 -5.64
N LEU A 113 -15.70 -4.12 -5.25
CA LEU A 113 -16.74 -3.69 -4.33
C LEU A 113 -17.06 -4.88 -3.40
N PRO A 114 -17.10 -4.69 -2.07
CA PRO A 114 -17.56 -5.71 -1.16
C PRO A 114 -19.07 -5.91 -1.28
N ASN A 115 -19.54 -7.13 -1.05
CA ASN A 115 -20.98 -7.44 -1.01
C ASN A 115 -21.46 -7.92 0.36
N ASP A 116 -20.55 -8.11 1.30
CA ASP A 116 -20.80 -8.69 2.63
C ASP A 116 -20.45 -7.72 3.77
N LYS A 117 -19.24 -7.15 3.75
CA LYS A 117 -18.70 -6.29 4.80
C LYS A 117 -17.82 -5.20 4.26
N ALA A 118 -17.98 -3.99 4.77
CA ALA A 118 -16.97 -2.96 4.69
C ALA A 118 -15.92 -3.21 5.78
N ARG A 119 -14.63 -3.14 5.41
CA ARG A 119 -13.51 -3.52 6.29
C ARG A 119 -12.61 -2.37 6.67
N PHE A 120 -12.83 -1.19 6.11
CA PHE A 120 -12.20 0.07 6.58
C PHE A 120 -13.07 1.28 6.21
N ALA A 121 -12.96 2.35 6.99
CA ALA A 121 -13.62 3.61 6.66
C ALA A 121 -13.00 4.21 5.39
N GLY A 122 -13.85 4.48 4.37
CA GLY A 122 -13.41 4.91 3.04
C GLY A 122 -13.40 3.81 1.98
N GLU A 123 -13.70 2.55 2.32
CA GLU A 123 -13.88 1.47 1.33
C GLU A 123 -15.10 1.76 0.45
N ALA A 124 -14.92 1.72 -0.88
CA ALA A 124 -16.02 1.90 -1.82
C ALA A 124 -16.97 0.70 -1.75
N VAL A 125 -18.25 0.95 -1.54
CA VAL A 125 -19.28 -0.10 -1.43
C VAL A 125 -20.26 -0.09 -2.61
N THR A 126 -20.38 1.05 -3.30
CA THR A 126 -21.24 1.23 -4.47
C THR A 126 -20.64 2.29 -5.38
N MET A 127 -20.92 2.19 -6.67
CA MET A 127 -20.53 3.18 -7.67
C MET A 127 -21.75 3.69 -8.41
N VAL A 128 -21.95 5.01 -8.41
CA VAL A 128 -22.97 5.70 -9.21
C VAL A 128 -22.34 6.16 -10.52
N VAL A 129 -23.01 5.95 -11.64
CA VAL A 129 -22.63 6.41 -12.99
C VAL A 129 -23.75 7.29 -13.54
N ALA A 130 -23.40 8.51 -13.98
CA ALA A 130 -24.36 9.48 -14.51
C ALA A 130 -23.78 10.27 -15.71
N ASP A 131 -24.66 10.99 -16.42
CA ASP A 131 -24.29 11.85 -17.56
C ASP A 131 -23.42 13.05 -17.17
N SER A 132 -23.48 13.47 -15.90
CA SER A 132 -22.69 14.55 -15.35
C SER A 132 -22.16 14.23 -13.96
N LEU A 133 -21.06 14.87 -13.57
CA LEU A 133 -20.51 14.73 -12.23
C LEU A 133 -21.49 15.22 -11.15
N ALA A 134 -22.26 16.28 -11.42
CA ALA A 134 -23.26 16.80 -10.50
C ALA A 134 -24.37 15.76 -10.25
N ALA A 135 -24.96 15.19 -11.30
CA ALA A 135 -25.96 14.15 -11.17
C ALA A 135 -25.43 12.89 -10.45
N ALA A 136 -24.16 12.52 -10.70
CA ALA A 136 -23.53 11.40 -10.01
C ALA A 136 -23.37 11.67 -8.50
N LYS A 137 -22.98 12.90 -8.12
CA LYS A 137 -22.89 13.30 -6.70
C LYS A 137 -24.25 13.34 -6.01
N ASP A 138 -25.24 14.00 -6.62
CA ASP A 138 -26.61 14.08 -6.08
C ASP A 138 -27.22 12.69 -5.89
N ALA A 139 -26.96 11.77 -6.81
CA ALA A 139 -27.42 10.39 -6.70
C ALA A 139 -26.65 9.59 -5.64
N ALA A 140 -25.34 9.80 -5.51
CA ALA A 140 -24.53 9.13 -4.51
C ALA A 140 -25.01 9.43 -3.08
N GLU A 141 -25.47 10.67 -2.81
CA GLU A 141 -26.07 11.06 -1.52
C GLU A 141 -27.43 10.38 -1.24
N ARG A 142 -28.09 9.84 -2.27
CA ARG A 142 -29.38 9.15 -2.16
C ARG A 142 -29.27 7.63 -2.12
N VAL A 143 -28.07 7.08 -2.25
CA VAL A 143 -27.86 5.65 -2.03
C VAL A 143 -27.94 5.38 -0.53
N ALA A 144 -28.88 4.55 -0.12
CA ALA A 144 -29.03 4.15 1.28
C ALA A 144 -28.37 2.78 1.51
N VAL A 145 -27.34 2.76 2.33
CA VAL A 145 -26.66 1.51 2.72
C VAL A 145 -27.01 1.16 4.15
N ASP A 146 -27.62 -0.01 4.36
CA ASP A 146 -27.92 -0.54 5.69
C ASP A 146 -26.68 -1.23 6.26
N PHE A 147 -25.98 -0.50 7.12
CA PHE A 147 -24.79 -0.98 7.81
C PHE A 147 -25.10 -1.49 9.22
N GLU A 148 -24.64 -2.68 9.53
CA GLU A 148 -24.54 -3.19 10.90
C GLU A 148 -23.10 -3.05 11.38
N PRO A 149 -22.80 -2.08 12.28
CA PRO A 149 -21.46 -1.91 12.82
C PRO A 149 -20.97 -3.16 13.53
N LEU A 150 -19.71 -3.51 13.33
CA LEU A 150 -19.02 -4.65 13.93
C LEU A 150 -17.84 -4.17 14.77
N PRO A 151 -17.36 -4.98 15.75
CA PRO A 151 -16.11 -4.71 16.42
C PRO A 151 -14.96 -4.56 15.41
N ALA A 152 -14.14 -3.54 15.62
CA ALA A 152 -13.04 -3.21 14.72
C ALA A 152 -11.70 -3.24 15.46
N ILE A 153 -10.63 -3.64 14.75
CA ILE A 153 -9.25 -3.60 15.21
C ILE A 153 -8.44 -2.67 14.30
N THR A 154 -7.94 -1.57 14.86
CA THR A 154 -7.12 -0.58 14.13
C THR A 154 -5.70 -0.46 14.69
N ASP A 155 -5.48 -0.92 15.93
CA ASP A 155 -4.19 -0.90 16.60
C ASP A 155 -3.34 -2.09 16.16
N THR A 156 -2.19 -1.80 15.53
CA THR A 156 -1.25 -2.79 15.02
C THR A 156 -0.73 -3.72 16.09
N SER A 157 -0.44 -3.20 17.30
CA SER A 157 0.11 -3.99 18.40
C SER A 157 -0.91 -4.94 19.03
N LYS A 158 -2.19 -4.56 18.98
CA LYS A 158 -3.29 -5.36 19.52
C LYS A 158 -3.82 -6.38 18.53
N ALA A 159 -3.61 -6.18 17.23
CA ALA A 159 -4.09 -7.08 16.19
C ALA A 159 -3.50 -8.50 16.26
N VAL A 160 -2.40 -8.70 17.00
CA VAL A 160 -1.79 -10.02 17.23
C VAL A 160 -2.42 -10.81 18.37
N ALA A 161 -3.32 -10.20 19.15
CA ALA A 161 -3.96 -10.87 20.29
C ALA A 161 -4.92 -11.97 19.79
N PRO A 162 -4.99 -13.13 20.49
CA PRO A 162 -5.87 -14.23 20.09
C PRO A 162 -7.36 -13.88 20.10
N ASP A 163 -7.75 -12.92 20.94
CA ASP A 163 -9.13 -12.44 21.14
C ASP A 163 -9.42 -11.15 20.34
N ALA A 164 -8.49 -10.68 19.51
CA ALA A 164 -8.72 -9.51 18.66
C ALA A 164 -9.85 -9.76 17.66
N PRO A 165 -10.74 -8.79 17.44
CA PRO A 165 -11.78 -8.90 16.41
C PRO A 165 -11.15 -9.26 15.05
N LEU A 166 -11.70 -10.25 14.38
CA LEU A 166 -11.22 -10.68 13.06
C LEU A 166 -11.69 -9.70 11.98
N VAL A 167 -10.76 -9.29 11.12
CA VAL A 167 -11.07 -8.51 9.89
C VAL A 167 -11.74 -9.40 8.84
N TRP A 168 -11.35 -10.68 8.81
CA TRP A 168 -11.82 -11.70 7.88
C TRP A 168 -12.27 -12.94 8.65
N ASP A 169 -13.53 -13.33 8.51
CA ASP A 169 -14.09 -14.48 9.23
C ASP A 169 -13.42 -15.81 8.85
N GLU A 170 -12.89 -15.87 7.61
CA GLU A 170 -12.22 -17.06 7.09
C GLU A 170 -10.79 -17.23 7.63
N ALA A 171 -10.26 -16.16 8.24
CA ALA A 171 -8.92 -16.19 8.83
C ALA A 171 -8.96 -16.78 10.24
N ARG A 172 -7.95 -17.59 10.60
CA ARG A 172 -7.81 -18.11 11.98
C ARG A 172 -7.39 -17.02 12.98
N SER A 173 -6.72 -15.97 12.50
CA SER A 173 -6.27 -14.80 13.26
C SER A 173 -5.96 -13.66 12.30
N ASN A 174 -5.80 -12.45 12.83
CA ASN A 174 -5.34 -11.33 12.00
C ASN A 174 -3.86 -11.45 11.58
N VAL A 175 -3.08 -12.37 12.17
CA VAL A 175 -1.67 -12.60 11.79
C VAL A 175 -1.61 -13.39 10.50
N CYS A 176 -1.27 -12.73 9.39
CA CYS A 176 -1.14 -13.35 8.08
C CYS A 176 0.29 -13.83 7.77
N VAL A 177 1.32 -13.26 8.42
CA VAL A 177 2.72 -13.71 8.36
C VAL A 177 3.29 -13.72 9.77
N ASP A 178 4.04 -14.77 10.12
CA ASP A 178 4.85 -14.88 11.34
C ASP A 178 6.13 -15.67 11.00
N ALA A 179 7.20 -14.96 10.76
CA ALA A 179 8.46 -15.51 10.29
C ALA A 179 9.62 -15.09 11.19
N GLU A 180 10.71 -15.83 11.13
CA GLU A 180 11.99 -15.46 11.76
C GLU A 180 13.06 -15.27 10.70
N ALA A 181 13.97 -14.33 10.94
CA ALA A 181 15.13 -14.07 10.11
C ALA A 181 16.36 -13.89 11.00
N GLY A 182 17.52 -14.33 10.50
CA GLY A 182 18.79 -14.27 11.24
C GLY A 182 19.09 -15.53 12.04
N ASP A 183 20.05 -15.41 12.98
CA ASP A 183 20.49 -16.52 13.85
C ASP A 183 20.11 -16.25 15.31
N ALA A 184 18.97 -16.80 15.72
CA ALA A 184 18.46 -16.64 17.08
C ALA A 184 19.41 -17.20 18.14
N ALA A 185 20.06 -18.35 17.87
CA ALA A 185 20.95 -18.99 18.83
C ALA A 185 22.26 -18.20 19.03
N ALA A 186 22.90 -17.74 17.94
CA ALA A 186 24.07 -16.88 18.03
C ALA A 186 23.73 -15.55 18.70
N THR A 187 22.56 -14.99 18.40
CA THR A 187 22.08 -13.76 19.03
C THR A 187 21.89 -13.93 20.53
N ALA A 188 21.23 -15.01 21.00
CA ALA A 188 21.04 -15.28 22.41
C ALA A 188 22.39 -15.38 23.16
N ARG A 189 23.34 -16.16 22.63
CA ARG A 189 24.69 -16.27 23.22
C ARG A 189 25.43 -14.94 23.29
N ALA A 190 25.21 -14.04 22.32
CA ALA A 190 25.83 -12.72 22.33
C ALA A 190 25.21 -11.81 23.41
N PHE A 191 23.91 -11.90 23.62
CA PHE A 191 23.22 -11.18 24.69
C PHE A 191 23.67 -11.61 26.10
N GLU A 192 23.96 -12.90 26.30
CA GLU A 192 24.48 -13.43 27.58
C GLU A 192 25.84 -12.82 27.95
N ARG A 193 26.64 -12.42 26.98
CA ARG A 193 27.97 -11.82 27.19
C ARG A 193 27.99 -10.29 27.16
N ALA A 194 26.83 -9.66 26.98
CA ALA A 194 26.74 -8.22 26.85
C ALA A 194 26.99 -7.53 28.19
N ALA A 195 27.85 -6.53 28.19
CA ALA A 195 28.03 -5.61 29.31
C ALA A 195 26.87 -4.61 29.41
N HIS A 196 26.33 -4.23 28.26
CA HIS A 196 25.25 -3.26 28.16
C HIS A 196 24.16 -3.76 27.21
N ILE A 197 22.92 -3.56 27.61
CA ILE A 197 21.74 -3.86 26.78
C ILE A 197 20.82 -2.64 26.82
N VAL A 198 20.44 -2.16 25.66
CA VAL A 198 19.41 -1.12 25.52
C VAL A 198 18.21 -1.66 24.78
N LYS A 199 17.04 -1.18 25.18
CA LYS A 199 15.75 -1.61 24.66
C LYS A 199 14.96 -0.42 24.11
N LEU A 200 14.25 -0.65 23.02
CA LEU A 200 13.33 0.30 22.42
C LEU A 200 12.03 -0.42 22.07
N GLN A 201 10.93 0.15 22.52
CA GLN A 201 9.61 -0.15 22.01
C GLN A 201 9.07 1.11 21.37
N THR A 202 8.62 1.01 20.12
CA THR A 202 8.14 2.16 19.36
C THR A 202 7.12 1.76 18.32
N TRP A 203 6.29 2.71 17.95
CA TRP A 203 5.39 2.62 16.82
C TRP A 203 5.77 3.69 15.79
N VAL A 204 6.14 3.24 14.60
CA VAL A 204 6.32 4.11 13.45
C VAL A 204 4.96 4.29 12.82
N GLN A 205 4.37 5.45 13.04
CA GLN A 205 2.99 5.75 12.70
C GLN A 205 2.68 5.58 11.21
N ARG A 206 1.42 5.30 10.91
CA ARG A 206 0.87 5.26 9.57
C ARG A 206 0.92 6.63 8.91
N VAL A 207 1.20 6.66 7.60
CA VAL A 207 1.25 7.88 6.78
C VAL A 207 0.57 7.66 5.44
N THR A 208 0.10 8.73 4.82
CA THR A 208 -0.37 8.73 3.43
C THR A 208 0.57 9.52 2.53
N GLY A 209 0.62 9.18 1.24
CA GLY A 209 1.51 9.80 0.27
C GLY A 209 1.12 11.22 -0.14
N VAL A 210 -0.15 11.54 -0.06
CA VAL A 210 -0.75 12.83 -0.46
C VAL A 210 -0.13 13.41 -1.74
N PRO A 211 -0.13 12.69 -2.89
CA PRO A 211 0.29 13.28 -4.15
C PRO A 211 -0.52 14.54 -4.47
N LEU A 212 0.10 15.55 -5.07
CA LEU A 212 -0.62 16.78 -5.47
C LEU A 212 -1.75 16.46 -6.46
N GLU A 213 -1.52 15.54 -7.37
CA GLU A 213 -2.55 14.97 -8.23
C GLU A 213 -3.34 13.90 -7.45
N PRO A 214 -4.65 14.07 -7.16
CA PRO A 214 -5.51 12.97 -6.73
C PRO A 214 -5.59 11.88 -7.80
N ARG A 215 -6.02 10.67 -7.43
CA ARG A 215 -6.23 9.61 -8.41
C ARG A 215 -7.39 9.99 -9.33
N ALA A 216 -7.20 9.74 -10.64
CA ALA A 216 -8.28 9.80 -11.62
C ALA A 216 -8.11 8.65 -12.61
N ALA A 217 -9.20 8.23 -13.21
CA ALA A 217 -9.18 7.19 -14.23
C ALA A 217 -10.35 7.33 -15.21
N VAL A 218 -10.08 6.94 -16.46
CA VAL A 218 -11.12 6.77 -17.48
C VAL A 218 -11.04 5.35 -18.03
N GLY A 219 -12.16 4.61 -17.93
CA GLY A 219 -12.34 3.32 -18.58
C GLY A 219 -13.10 3.51 -19.89
N SER A 220 -12.65 2.86 -20.96
CA SER A 220 -13.33 2.87 -22.26
C SER A 220 -13.30 1.48 -22.87
N HIS A 221 -14.47 0.87 -23.06
CA HIS A 221 -14.63 -0.42 -23.72
C HIS A 221 -15.13 -0.25 -25.14
N ASP A 222 -14.47 -0.88 -26.07
CA ASP A 222 -14.87 -0.94 -27.47
C ASP A 222 -15.50 -2.33 -27.75
N PRO A 223 -16.83 -2.40 -27.92
CA PRO A 223 -17.51 -3.68 -28.16
C PRO A 223 -17.16 -4.31 -29.53
N ALA A 224 -16.74 -3.51 -30.54
CA ALA A 224 -16.40 -4.03 -31.84
C ALA A 224 -15.10 -4.85 -31.83
N THR A 225 -14.12 -4.42 -31.01
CA THR A 225 -12.84 -5.13 -30.88
C THR A 225 -12.74 -5.95 -29.59
N GLY A 226 -13.67 -5.77 -28.66
CA GLY A 226 -13.62 -6.35 -27.31
C GLY A 226 -12.46 -5.81 -26.46
N ARG A 227 -11.85 -4.68 -26.84
CA ARG A 227 -10.72 -4.08 -26.14
C ARG A 227 -11.19 -3.07 -25.10
N THR A 228 -10.59 -3.16 -23.91
CA THR A 228 -10.80 -2.16 -22.85
C THR A 228 -9.54 -1.31 -22.71
N THR A 229 -9.68 0.01 -22.77
CA THR A 229 -8.61 0.98 -22.52
C THR A 229 -8.84 1.62 -21.16
N LEU A 230 -7.79 1.65 -20.32
CA LEU A 230 -7.76 2.34 -19.05
C LEU A 230 -6.73 3.49 -19.14
N TYR A 231 -7.17 4.70 -18.87
CA TYR A 231 -6.30 5.86 -18.64
C TYR A 231 -6.20 6.08 -17.13
N ALA A 232 -4.99 5.97 -16.59
CA ALA A 232 -4.78 6.15 -15.14
C ALA A 232 -3.31 6.46 -14.85
N GLY A 233 -3.06 7.44 -13.98
CA GLY A 233 -1.73 7.75 -13.47
C GLY A 233 -1.21 6.64 -12.57
N SER A 234 -0.06 6.08 -12.91
CA SER A 234 0.54 5.00 -12.13
C SER A 234 2.08 4.98 -12.23
N GLY A 235 2.72 4.22 -11.34
CA GLY A 235 4.17 3.98 -11.37
C GLY A 235 4.61 2.94 -12.42
N GLY A 236 3.69 2.48 -13.30
CA GLY A 236 3.98 1.55 -14.39
C GLY A 236 2.74 0.86 -14.92
N VAL A 237 2.57 0.88 -16.24
CA VAL A 237 1.35 0.40 -16.92
C VAL A 237 1.23 -1.13 -16.98
N VAL A 238 2.34 -1.86 -16.95
CA VAL A 238 2.35 -3.33 -17.09
C VAL A 238 1.63 -4.02 -15.94
N ARG A 239 1.86 -3.56 -14.70
CA ARG A 239 1.16 -4.08 -13.53
C ARG A 239 -0.33 -3.79 -13.62
N GLN A 240 -0.71 -2.55 -13.95
CA GLN A 240 -2.10 -2.14 -14.10
C GLN A 240 -2.81 -3.00 -15.17
N LYS A 241 -2.16 -3.21 -16.32
CA LYS A 241 -2.69 -4.05 -17.40
C LYS A 241 -2.95 -5.48 -16.94
N ARG A 242 -1.97 -6.08 -16.28
CA ARG A 242 -2.08 -7.47 -15.81
C ARG A 242 -3.19 -7.64 -14.76
N GLU A 243 -3.26 -6.73 -13.79
CA GLU A 243 -4.23 -6.83 -12.70
C GLU A 243 -5.65 -6.53 -13.22
N LEU A 244 -5.80 -5.56 -14.12
CA LEU A 244 -7.09 -5.30 -14.76
C LEU A 244 -7.57 -6.49 -15.58
N ALA A 245 -6.68 -7.13 -16.38
CA ALA A 245 -7.01 -8.32 -17.12
C ALA A 245 -7.48 -9.47 -16.21
N SER A 246 -6.83 -9.65 -15.07
CA SER A 246 -7.22 -10.65 -14.07
C SER A 246 -8.56 -10.35 -13.42
N VAL A 247 -8.85 -9.07 -13.09
CA VAL A 247 -10.14 -8.68 -12.49
C VAL A 247 -11.29 -8.87 -13.47
N LEU A 248 -11.10 -8.47 -14.73
CA LEU A 248 -12.14 -8.59 -15.78
C LEU A 248 -12.23 -10.00 -16.38
N ASP A 249 -11.37 -10.92 -15.96
CA ASP A 249 -11.24 -12.29 -16.47
C ASP A 249 -11.10 -12.35 -18.01
N VAL A 250 -10.19 -11.51 -18.56
CA VAL A 250 -9.92 -11.42 -19.99
C VAL A 250 -8.42 -11.54 -20.29
N PRO A 251 -8.05 -11.96 -21.52
CA PRO A 251 -6.66 -11.97 -21.95
C PRO A 251 -6.01 -10.57 -21.90
N MET A 252 -4.71 -10.52 -21.58
CA MET A 252 -3.97 -9.25 -21.45
C MET A 252 -3.93 -8.43 -22.75
N ASP A 253 -4.00 -9.06 -23.92
CA ASP A 253 -4.03 -8.38 -25.22
C ASP A 253 -5.33 -7.59 -25.46
N ARG A 254 -6.40 -7.93 -24.73
CA ARG A 254 -7.66 -7.17 -24.71
C ARG A 254 -7.60 -5.93 -23.84
N ILE A 255 -6.53 -5.72 -23.08
CA ILE A 255 -6.37 -4.57 -22.19
C ILE A 255 -5.27 -3.64 -22.74
N ARG A 256 -5.58 -2.36 -22.78
CA ARG A 256 -4.62 -1.27 -23.01
C ARG A 256 -4.63 -0.35 -21.79
N VAL A 257 -3.44 -0.01 -21.27
CA VAL A 257 -3.30 0.99 -20.18
C VAL A 257 -2.44 2.14 -20.70
N ILE A 258 -2.89 3.35 -20.47
CA ILE A 258 -2.22 4.59 -20.86
C ILE A 258 -2.02 5.41 -19.58
N SER A 259 -0.78 5.80 -19.32
CA SER A 259 -0.42 6.73 -18.25
C SER A 259 0.30 7.92 -18.89
N GLY A 260 -0.22 9.12 -18.63
CA GLY A 260 0.44 10.37 -18.98
C GLY A 260 1.40 10.83 -17.90
N ASP A 261 1.48 12.12 -17.67
CA ASP A 261 2.22 12.70 -16.55
C ASP A 261 1.60 12.27 -15.22
N VAL A 262 2.43 12.17 -14.19
CA VAL A 262 2.01 11.70 -12.86
C VAL A 262 2.40 12.74 -11.82
N GLY A 263 1.41 13.36 -11.19
CA GLY A 263 1.56 14.40 -10.18
C GLY A 263 1.89 13.90 -8.79
N GLY A 264 2.73 12.86 -8.71
CA GLY A 264 3.25 12.23 -7.51
C GLY A 264 2.89 10.74 -7.42
N ASN A 265 3.89 9.93 -7.09
CA ASN A 265 3.73 8.48 -6.92
C ASN A 265 4.08 8.02 -5.50
N PHE A 266 5.28 8.35 -5.03
CA PHE A 266 5.85 8.00 -3.72
C PHE A 266 5.77 6.51 -3.36
N GLY A 267 5.44 5.63 -4.32
CA GLY A 267 5.22 4.20 -4.14
C GLY A 267 3.74 3.81 -3.96
N THR A 268 2.91 4.67 -3.42
CA THR A 268 1.48 4.38 -3.18
C THR A 268 0.73 4.10 -4.47
N ARG A 269 1.09 4.74 -5.59
CA ARG A 269 0.48 4.52 -6.91
C ARG A 269 1.10 3.39 -7.74
N ASN A 270 1.99 2.59 -7.17
CA ASN A 270 2.54 1.41 -7.85
C ASN A 270 1.56 0.23 -7.82
N ALA A 271 0.65 0.16 -6.86
CA ALA A 271 -0.36 -0.88 -6.79
C ALA A 271 -1.59 -0.54 -7.65
N PHE A 272 -2.41 -1.55 -7.91
CA PHE A 272 -3.67 -1.41 -8.61
C PHE A 272 -4.77 -1.06 -7.62
N TYR A 273 -5.63 -0.12 -7.99
CA TYR A 273 -6.74 0.34 -7.15
C TYR A 273 -8.09 -0.18 -7.67
N PRO A 274 -9.06 -0.45 -6.78
CA PRO A 274 -10.39 -0.91 -7.17
C PRO A 274 -11.06 -0.01 -8.20
N GLU A 275 -10.94 1.31 -8.04
CA GLU A 275 -11.59 2.29 -8.91
C GLU A 275 -11.13 2.20 -10.38
N PHE A 276 -9.91 1.73 -10.63
CA PHE A 276 -9.41 1.50 -11.99
C PHE A 276 -10.14 0.35 -12.68
N ALA A 277 -10.45 -0.71 -11.94
CA ALA A 277 -11.27 -1.80 -12.45
C ALA A 277 -12.74 -1.37 -12.59
N LEU A 278 -13.25 -0.60 -11.63
CA LEU A 278 -14.64 -0.14 -11.60
C LEU A 278 -14.98 0.71 -12.82
N VAL A 279 -14.17 1.71 -13.20
CA VAL A 279 -14.44 2.51 -14.39
C VAL A 279 -14.35 1.70 -15.69
N ALA A 280 -13.43 0.73 -15.76
CA ALA A 280 -13.29 -0.16 -16.90
C ALA A 280 -14.50 -1.11 -17.04
N TRP A 281 -14.94 -1.71 -15.95
CA TRP A 281 -16.12 -2.56 -15.87
C TRP A 281 -17.39 -1.77 -16.17
N ALA A 282 -17.60 -0.62 -15.52
CA ALA A 282 -18.75 0.23 -15.76
C ALA A 282 -18.86 0.65 -17.23
N SER A 283 -17.74 1.02 -17.87
CA SER A 283 -17.72 1.36 -19.29
C SER A 283 -18.24 0.23 -20.17
N ARG A 284 -17.88 -1.02 -19.86
CA ARG A 284 -18.42 -2.20 -20.56
C ARG A 284 -19.91 -2.37 -20.32
N ARG A 285 -20.38 -2.16 -19.07
CA ARG A 285 -21.78 -2.37 -18.67
C ARG A 285 -22.73 -1.30 -19.23
N VAL A 286 -22.28 -0.03 -19.25
CA VAL A 286 -23.12 1.10 -19.72
C VAL A 286 -22.91 1.44 -21.20
N GLY A 287 -21.96 0.80 -21.89
CA GLY A 287 -21.67 1.03 -23.31
C GLY A 287 -21.07 2.42 -23.63
N ARG A 288 -20.51 3.11 -22.64
CA ARG A 288 -19.91 4.44 -22.76
C ARG A 288 -18.60 4.51 -21.96
N PRO A 289 -17.64 5.39 -22.34
CA PRO A 289 -16.50 5.67 -21.47
C PRO A 289 -16.97 6.19 -20.10
N VAL A 290 -16.30 5.78 -19.02
CA VAL A 290 -16.63 6.20 -17.65
C VAL A 290 -15.41 6.81 -17.01
N LYS A 291 -15.55 8.05 -16.51
CA LYS A 291 -14.52 8.82 -15.80
C LYS A 291 -14.84 8.89 -14.32
N TRP A 292 -13.82 8.72 -13.50
CA TRP A 292 -13.83 8.97 -12.07
C TRP A 292 -12.64 9.83 -11.67
N THR A 293 -12.86 10.79 -10.79
CA THR A 293 -11.83 11.64 -10.20
C THR A 293 -11.99 11.66 -8.69
N CYS A 294 -10.93 11.29 -7.99
CA CYS A 294 -10.86 11.28 -6.54
C CYS A 294 -10.79 12.69 -5.99
N GLU A 295 -11.65 13.03 -5.05
CA GLU A 295 -11.52 14.26 -4.30
C GLU A 295 -10.40 14.18 -3.25
N ARG A 296 -9.88 15.34 -2.79
CA ARG A 296 -8.76 15.36 -1.84
C ARG A 296 -9.09 14.67 -0.52
N HIS A 297 -10.26 14.90 0.07
CA HIS A 297 -10.67 14.24 1.31
C HIS A 297 -10.88 12.74 1.10
N GLU A 298 -11.42 12.34 -0.05
CA GLU A 298 -11.58 10.93 -0.43
C GLU A 298 -10.22 10.23 -0.55
N ALA A 299 -9.18 10.92 -1.07
CA ALA A 299 -7.84 10.38 -1.16
C ALA A 299 -7.25 10.04 0.21
N PHE A 300 -7.50 10.84 1.26
CA PHE A 300 -7.05 10.52 2.61
C PHE A 300 -7.68 9.25 3.18
N LEU A 301 -8.89 8.92 2.75
CA LEU A 301 -9.63 7.73 3.21
C LEU A 301 -9.33 6.49 2.38
N SER A 302 -8.99 6.64 1.09
CA SER A 302 -8.97 5.53 0.13
C SER A 302 -7.62 5.26 -0.53
N ASP A 303 -6.65 6.19 -0.46
CA ASP A 303 -5.31 5.92 -0.96
C ASP A 303 -4.62 4.87 -0.08
N TYR A 304 -3.88 3.96 -0.72
CA TYR A 304 -3.03 3.04 0.03
C TYR A 304 -2.00 3.82 0.82
N GLN A 305 -1.83 3.43 2.07
CA GLN A 305 -0.98 4.11 3.03
C GLN A 305 0.37 3.40 3.17
N GLY A 306 1.25 3.96 3.96
CA GLY A 306 2.55 3.39 4.24
C GLY A 306 2.90 3.41 5.72
N ARG A 307 4.05 2.82 6.06
CA ARG A 307 4.52 2.68 7.44
C ARG A 307 3.61 1.76 8.27
N ASP A 308 3.30 2.17 9.52
CA ASP A 308 2.51 1.42 10.49
C ASP A 308 3.23 0.14 10.94
N LEU A 309 4.37 0.36 11.56
CA LEU A 309 5.23 -0.69 12.08
C LEU A 309 5.38 -0.54 13.59
N PHE A 310 4.90 -1.51 14.35
CA PHE A 310 5.20 -1.62 15.78
C PHE A 310 6.47 -2.46 15.95
N VAL A 311 7.43 -1.96 16.71
CA VAL A 311 8.75 -2.58 16.87
C VAL A 311 9.14 -2.63 18.34
N GLU A 312 9.59 -3.80 18.74
CA GLU A 312 10.38 -4.02 19.95
C GLU A 312 11.77 -4.46 19.52
N ALA A 313 12.81 -3.77 19.98
CA ALA A 313 14.18 -4.10 19.61
C ALA A 313 15.15 -3.88 20.77
N GLU A 314 16.20 -4.70 20.79
CA GLU A 314 17.27 -4.63 21.79
C GLU A 314 18.63 -4.69 21.10
N LEU A 315 19.56 -3.86 21.55
CA LEU A 315 20.95 -3.84 21.12
C LEU A 315 21.86 -4.22 22.28
N ALA A 316 22.70 -5.23 22.07
CA ALA A 316 23.70 -5.71 23.01
C ALA A 316 25.07 -5.15 22.66
N LEU A 317 25.81 -4.62 23.66
CA LEU A 317 27.14 -4.06 23.51
C LEU A 317 28.11 -4.66 24.53
N ASP A 318 29.39 -4.70 24.20
CA ASP A 318 30.45 -4.95 25.19
C ASP A 318 30.75 -3.71 26.05
N ALA A 319 31.69 -3.85 26.99
CA ALA A 319 32.07 -2.76 27.90
C ALA A 319 32.65 -1.54 27.16
N ASP A 320 33.25 -1.74 25.98
CA ASP A 320 33.84 -0.69 25.17
C ASP A 320 32.84 -0.08 24.15
N GLY A 321 31.59 -0.53 24.13
CA GLY A 321 30.55 -0.06 23.22
C GLY A 321 30.60 -0.70 21.83
N ARG A 322 31.27 -1.85 21.63
CA ARG A 322 31.15 -2.60 20.38
C ARG A 322 29.83 -3.34 20.33
N PHE A 323 29.15 -3.29 19.19
CA PHE A 323 27.89 -4.00 19.03
C PHE A 323 28.13 -5.51 18.92
N LEU A 324 27.45 -6.27 19.75
CA LEU A 324 27.54 -7.72 19.81
C LEU A 324 26.37 -8.37 19.09
N ALA A 325 25.18 -7.89 19.31
CA ALA A 325 23.98 -8.43 18.69
C ALA A 325 22.80 -7.46 18.67
N LEU A 326 21.90 -7.68 17.71
CA LEU A 326 20.59 -7.04 17.60
C LEU A 326 19.51 -8.10 17.60
N ARG A 327 18.48 -7.95 18.42
CA ARG A 327 17.26 -8.75 18.30
C ARG A 327 16.03 -7.87 18.29
N GLY A 328 14.95 -8.35 17.65
CA GLY A 328 13.73 -7.58 17.61
C GLY A 328 12.51 -8.36 17.17
N SER A 329 11.37 -7.70 17.28
CA SER A 329 10.07 -8.15 16.85
C SER A 329 9.38 -7.02 16.13
N ASN A 330 9.09 -7.22 14.85
CA ASN A 330 8.39 -6.28 13.99
C ASN A 330 6.97 -6.76 13.74
N ILE A 331 5.98 -5.89 13.89
CA ILE A 331 4.58 -6.12 13.51
C ILE A 331 4.22 -5.05 12.49
N SER A 332 4.07 -5.45 11.22
CA SER A 332 3.68 -4.58 10.11
C SER A 332 2.19 -4.70 9.84
N ASN A 333 1.49 -3.58 9.87
CA ASN A 333 0.08 -3.54 9.51
C ASN A 333 -0.08 -3.54 7.98
N VAL A 334 -0.85 -4.46 7.44
CA VAL A 334 -1.17 -4.50 6.00
C VAL A 334 -2.51 -3.89 5.66
N GLY A 335 -3.28 -3.45 6.68
CA GLY A 335 -4.64 -2.95 6.53
C GLY A 335 -5.65 -4.07 6.29
N ALA A 336 -6.80 -3.71 5.74
CA ALA A 336 -7.89 -4.67 5.53
C ALA A 336 -7.59 -5.70 4.43
N HIS A 337 -6.72 -5.35 3.48
CA HIS A 337 -6.38 -6.20 2.34
C HIS A 337 -4.86 -6.36 2.18
N THR A 338 -4.42 -7.57 1.87
CA THR A 338 -2.99 -7.93 1.73
C THR A 338 -2.42 -7.45 0.39
N VAL A 339 -2.21 -6.14 0.25
CA VAL A 339 -1.70 -5.54 -0.99
C VAL A 339 -0.20 -5.75 -1.17
N SER A 340 0.58 -5.68 -0.07
CA SER A 340 2.04 -5.80 -0.16
C SER A 340 2.68 -6.15 1.20
N PHE A 341 3.64 -7.10 1.18
CA PHE A 341 4.52 -7.38 2.33
C PHE A 341 5.90 -6.72 2.21
N VAL A 342 6.13 -5.93 1.18
CA VAL A 342 7.44 -5.27 0.93
C VAL A 342 7.91 -4.41 2.11
N PRO A 343 7.06 -3.63 2.81
CA PRO A 343 7.53 -2.89 3.99
C PRO A 343 8.14 -3.81 5.06
N LEU A 344 7.53 -4.95 5.34
CA LEU A 344 8.04 -5.93 6.30
C LEU A 344 9.36 -6.55 5.84
N THR A 345 9.40 -7.12 4.63
CA THR A 345 10.58 -7.84 4.12
C THR A 345 11.79 -6.92 3.99
N LYS A 346 11.61 -5.73 3.42
CA LYS A 346 12.71 -4.75 3.27
C LYS A 346 13.16 -4.15 4.59
N GLY A 347 12.27 -4.00 5.56
CA GLY A 347 12.64 -3.62 6.91
C GLY A 347 13.57 -4.64 7.56
N VAL A 348 13.18 -5.90 7.55
CA VAL A 348 13.97 -6.98 8.16
C VAL A 348 15.36 -7.12 7.51
N SER A 349 15.44 -7.08 6.16
CA SER A 349 16.70 -7.29 5.44
C SER A 349 17.79 -6.24 5.70
N VAL A 350 17.41 -5.06 6.19
CA VAL A 350 18.36 -3.95 6.44
C VAL A 350 18.36 -3.45 7.89
N MET A 351 17.86 -4.24 8.84
CA MET A 351 17.69 -3.80 10.21
C MET A 351 19.01 -3.50 10.92
N SER A 352 20.12 -4.15 10.53
CA SER A 352 21.47 -3.85 11.03
C SER A 352 22.10 -2.59 10.41
N SER A 353 21.49 -2.03 9.36
CA SER A 353 21.99 -0.86 8.64
C SER A 353 23.46 -1.02 8.19
N VAL A 354 24.24 0.04 8.31
CA VAL A 354 25.67 0.09 7.96
C VAL A 354 26.59 -0.36 9.09
N TYR A 355 26.02 -0.85 10.17
CA TYR A 355 26.80 -1.21 11.35
C TYR A 355 27.28 -2.66 11.33
N ARG A 356 28.42 -2.92 11.98
CA ARG A 356 28.92 -4.27 12.26
C ARG A 356 28.17 -4.83 13.45
N ILE A 357 27.20 -5.68 13.19
CA ILE A 357 26.46 -6.42 14.20
C ILE A 357 26.67 -7.89 13.89
N PRO A 358 27.53 -8.61 14.66
CA PRO A 358 27.93 -9.98 14.33
C PRO A 358 26.79 -11.00 14.34
N ALA A 359 25.79 -10.79 15.20
CA ALA A 359 24.62 -11.65 15.29
C ALA A 359 23.34 -10.82 15.31
N ALA A 360 22.33 -11.25 14.57
CA ALA A 360 21.02 -10.61 14.60
C ALA A 360 19.90 -11.64 14.44
N SER A 361 18.77 -11.40 15.11
CA SER A 361 17.55 -12.17 14.91
C SER A 361 16.32 -11.28 15.03
N VAL A 362 15.36 -11.47 14.12
CA VAL A 362 14.14 -10.67 14.07
C VAL A 362 12.93 -11.57 13.83
N ARG A 363 11.93 -11.47 14.69
CA ARG A 363 10.60 -12.00 14.42
C ARG A 363 9.83 -11.00 13.58
N ALA A 364 9.35 -11.42 12.43
CA ALA A 364 8.65 -10.59 11.45
C ALA A 364 7.18 -11.03 11.34
N ARG A 365 6.26 -10.17 11.75
CA ARG A 365 4.82 -10.43 11.67
C ARG A 365 4.13 -9.42 10.78
N ALA A 366 3.16 -9.87 10.00
CA ALA A 366 2.22 -9.01 9.29
C ALA A 366 0.81 -9.28 9.80
N VAL A 367 0.05 -8.21 10.03
CA VAL A 367 -1.32 -8.29 10.54
C VAL A 367 -2.30 -7.54 9.65
N THR A 368 -3.50 -8.10 9.49
CA THR A 368 -4.66 -7.36 8.98
C THR A 368 -5.28 -6.50 10.07
N SER A 369 -5.89 -5.39 9.67
CA SER A 369 -6.63 -4.48 10.55
C SER A 369 -7.72 -3.75 9.76
N ASN A 370 -8.68 -3.16 10.46
CA ASN A 370 -9.76 -2.39 9.86
C ASN A 370 -9.32 -0.96 9.47
N THR A 371 -8.26 -0.90 8.65
CA THR A 371 -7.66 0.34 8.14
C THR A 371 -7.40 0.23 6.63
N PRO A 372 -7.20 1.34 5.90
CA PRO A 372 -6.82 1.28 4.49
C PRO A 372 -5.60 0.38 4.29
N PRO A 373 -5.49 -0.35 3.16
CA PRO A 373 -4.34 -1.21 2.90
C PRO A 373 -3.03 -0.44 2.89
N THR A 374 -1.93 -1.09 3.31
CA THR A 374 -0.58 -0.52 3.17
C THR A 374 0.11 -1.02 1.92
N ASN A 375 0.94 -0.16 1.35
CA ASN A 375 1.75 -0.41 0.16
C ASN A 375 3.14 0.20 0.35
N PRO A 376 4.14 -0.15 -0.44
CA PRO A 376 5.41 0.55 -0.43
C PRO A 376 5.22 2.07 -0.50
N TYR A 377 5.66 2.77 0.53
CA TYR A 377 5.74 4.22 0.57
C TYR A 377 7.20 4.62 0.80
N ARG A 378 7.72 5.49 -0.03
CA ARG A 378 9.08 6.07 -0.04
C ARG A 378 10.06 5.37 0.91
N SER A 379 10.93 4.52 0.36
CA SER A 379 11.87 3.61 1.06
C SER A 379 11.26 2.37 1.76
N ALA A 380 9.95 2.22 1.86
CA ALA A 380 9.21 1.01 2.26
C ALA A 380 9.95 0.07 3.23
N GLY A 381 9.72 0.22 4.53
CA GLY A 381 10.34 -0.59 5.60
C GLY A 381 11.75 -0.14 6.01
N ARG A 382 12.53 0.46 5.09
CA ARG A 382 13.91 0.88 5.40
C ARG A 382 13.95 2.07 6.34
N ALA A 383 13.15 3.11 6.11
CA ALA A 383 13.11 4.30 6.95
C ALA A 383 12.70 3.95 8.39
N GLU A 384 11.77 3.00 8.53
CA GLU A 384 11.25 2.55 9.82
C GLU A 384 12.36 1.89 10.65
N VAL A 385 13.08 0.94 10.07
CA VAL A 385 14.13 0.21 10.81
C VAL A 385 15.42 1.02 10.96
N MET A 386 15.70 1.97 10.05
CA MET A 386 16.80 2.93 10.24
C MET A 386 16.54 3.83 11.45
N PHE A 387 15.32 4.31 11.61
CA PHE A 387 14.92 5.03 12.82
C PHE A 387 15.14 4.19 14.08
N VAL A 388 14.74 2.92 14.06
CA VAL A 388 14.88 2.01 15.20
C VAL A 388 16.34 1.81 15.60
N ILE A 389 17.22 1.47 14.66
CA ILE A 389 18.64 1.21 14.97
C ILE A 389 19.36 2.49 15.42
N GLU A 390 19.13 3.62 14.77
CA GLU A 390 19.73 4.88 15.13
C GLU A 390 19.26 5.35 16.54
N ARG A 391 18.00 5.12 16.86
CA ARG A 391 17.46 5.44 18.17
C ARG A 391 18.02 4.53 19.27
N LEU A 392 18.20 3.23 18.99
CA LEU A 392 18.89 2.33 19.94
C LEU A 392 20.32 2.77 20.21
N ILE A 393 21.07 3.21 19.18
CA ILE A 393 22.43 3.72 19.34
C ILE A 393 22.46 4.99 20.19
N ASP A 394 21.53 5.92 19.95
CA ASP A 394 21.41 7.13 20.79
C ASP A 394 21.05 6.81 22.24
N LEU A 395 20.15 5.85 22.46
CA LEU A 395 19.82 5.37 23.80
C LEU A 395 21.04 4.74 24.48
N ALA A 396 21.81 3.90 23.77
CA ALA A 396 23.03 3.29 24.29
C ALA A 396 24.06 4.37 24.71
N ALA A 397 24.27 5.37 23.84
CA ALA A 397 25.17 6.48 24.15
C ALA A 397 24.74 7.25 25.40
N THR A 398 23.47 7.63 25.46
CA THR A 398 22.95 8.42 26.59
C THR A 398 22.91 7.63 27.90
N THR A 399 22.51 6.35 27.86
CA THR A 399 22.32 5.52 29.05
C THR A 399 23.66 5.10 29.68
N HIS A 400 24.67 4.83 28.83
CA HIS A 400 25.95 4.28 29.28
C HIS A 400 27.11 5.25 29.14
N GLY A 401 26.86 6.53 28.82
CA GLY A 401 27.88 7.58 28.82
C GLY A 401 28.84 7.53 27.64
N PHE A 402 28.51 6.88 26.52
CA PHE A 402 29.32 6.90 25.32
C PHE A 402 29.13 8.19 24.51
N ASP A 403 30.19 8.67 23.86
CA ASP A 403 30.04 9.71 22.84
C ASP A 403 29.27 9.17 21.64
N ARG A 404 28.26 9.90 21.18
CA ARG A 404 27.33 9.46 20.13
C ARG A 404 28.02 9.22 18.79
N LEU A 405 29.02 10.04 18.46
CA LEU A 405 29.72 9.94 17.18
C LEU A 405 30.76 8.83 17.24
N GLU A 406 31.52 8.73 18.34
CA GLU A 406 32.50 7.68 18.53
C GLU A 406 31.86 6.29 18.60
N LEU A 407 30.70 6.16 19.24
CA LEU A 407 29.95 4.90 19.26
C LEU A 407 29.60 4.43 17.84
N ARG A 408 29.16 5.35 16.99
CA ARG A 408 28.91 5.06 15.58
C ARG A 408 30.17 4.71 14.81
N ARG A 409 31.22 5.54 14.89
CA ARG A 409 32.50 5.31 14.20
C ARG A 409 33.10 3.95 14.53
N ARG A 410 33.07 3.55 15.78
CA ARG A 410 33.57 2.26 16.27
C ARG A 410 32.87 1.06 15.63
N ASN A 411 31.60 1.21 15.29
CA ASN A 411 30.75 0.13 14.80
C ASN A 411 30.43 0.19 13.31
N LEU A 412 30.92 1.19 12.57
CA LEU A 412 30.70 1.27 11.13
C LEU A 412 31.43 0.17 10.36
N LYS A 413 30.81 -0.32 9.30
CA LYS A 413 31.47 -1.13 8.26
C LYS A 413 32.22 -0.18 7.31
N ILE A 414 33.52 0.03 7.57
CA ILE A 414 34.35 0.90 6.73
C ILE A 414 35.02 0.06 5.65
N GLY A 415 35.05 0.54 4.39
CA GLY A 415 35.86 0.01 3.29
C GLY A 415 35.17 -1.00 2.37
N ARG A 416 33.89 -1.30 2.52
CA ARG A 416 33.08 -2.07 1.56
C ARG A 416 31.69 -1.48 1.46
N ALA A 417 31.53 -0.54 0.53
CA ALA A 417 30.22 0.06 0.30
C ALA A 417 29.26 -0.90 -0.41
N HIS A 418 29.76 -1.86 -1.16
CA HIS A 418 28.97 -2.77 -1.98
C HIS A 418 29.66 -4.13 -2.14
N VAL A 419 29.21 -5.11 -1.42
CA VAL A 419 29.28 -6.52 -1.82
C VAL A 419 27.97 -7.18 -1.37
#